data_0b0323fe8f214b2093684649686b4b8c
#
_entry.id   0b0323fe8f214b2093684649686b4b8c
#
_cell.length_a   1.000
_cell.length_b   1.000
_cell.length_c   1.000
_cell.angle_alpha   90.00
_cell.angle_beta   90.00
_cell.angle_gamma   90.00
#
_symmetry.space_group_name_H-M   'P 1'
#
loop_
_entity.id
_entity.type
_entity.pdbx_description
1 polymer ?
#
loop_
_entity_poly.entity_id
_entity_poly.type
_entity_poly.pdbx_seq_one_letter_code
_entity_poly.pdbx_strand_id
1 'polypeptide(L)'
;MEPPKQLHVDWERLIGTAPCGFILLDSRAAVEWMNPAAANLLGIPAQGAVGRSLTDAFPAWKDTPLAASLPSLLDAQATFESVDFAVPGPDQTRLRVWAAHVPAQAEGRRGILLTLVESTEVATLERRLHRAEYQASIGKLARGIAHELNSPLDGVLRYTHLALEHLTEDSPVREYLVHVKEGLDRMVRAVRAFLEFSRQVTTPVSRVADLNKLIDDTLLLVQHRAKFQGVHVVKAFDENLPPVLDGGLQHAVLNLVKNAFDAMPRGGTLTISTRYTESHVLVEVEDTGTGIAQENQVRIFEPFFSTKPIHQGSGLGLIIAKEVVERSGGTMEFDSQAGVGTTFRIQVPIAPTDASQNGT
;
A
#
# COMPACT_ATOMS: atom_id res chain seq x y z
N MET A 1 20.37 -56.74 24.43
CA MET A 1 19.92 -55.48 23.83
C MET A 1 20.98 -54.42 24.20
N GLU A 2 21.83 -54.06 23.27
CA GLU A 2 22.80 -52.99 23.50
C GLU A 2 22.06 -51.66 23.69
N PRO A 3 22.47 -50.79 24.62
CA PRO A 3 21.89 -49.49 24.79
C PRO A 3 22.17 -48.66 23.52
N PRO A 4 21.23 -47.80 23.09
CA PRO A 4 21.41 -47.01 21.90
C PRO A 4 22.65 -46.10 22.07
N LYS A 5 23.54 -46.14 21.07
CA LYS A 5 24.71 -45.27 21.01
C LYS A 5 24.23 -43.83 21.16
N GLN A 6 24.65 -43.18 22.25
CA GLN A 6 24.46 -41.72 22.41
C GLN A 6 25.13 -41.03 21.25
N LEU A 7 24.31 -40.42 20.37
CA LEU A 7 24.82 -39.50 19.36
C LEU A 7 25.46 -38.32 20.11
N HIS A 8 26.74 -38.21 20.10
CA HIS A 8 27.43 -36.98 20.51
C HIS A 8 27.16 -35.93 19.42
N VAL A 9 26.11 -35.13 19.62
CA VAL A 9 25.79 -34.02 18.77
C VAL A 9 26.65 -32.81 19.23
N ASP A 10 27.45 -32.30 18.34
CA ASP A 10 28.18 -31.06 18.55
C ASP A 10 27.19 -29.88 18.45
N TRP A 11 26.62 -29.52 19.57
CA TRP A 11 25.57 -28.50 19.68
C TRP A 11 26.08 -27.10 19.28
N GLU A 12 27.33 -26.78 19.57
CA GLU A 12 27.93 -25.48 19.20
C GLU A 12 28.00 -25.33 17.68
N ARG A 13 28.38 -26.40 17.00
CA ARG A 13 28.43 -26.40 15.53
C ARG A 13 27.04 -26.35 14.92
N LEU A 14 26.07 -27.07 15.48
CA LEU A 14 24.72 -27.12 14.97
C LEU A 14 23.99 -25.78 15.13
N ILE A 15 24.11 -25.15 16.29
CA ILE A 15 23.55 -23.83 16.56
C ILE A 15 24.32 -22.74 15.81
N GLY A 16 25.65 -22.91 15.66
CA GLY A 16 26.48 -21.98 14.91
C GLY A 16 26.18 -21.88 13.42
N THR A 17 25.67 -22.96 12.80
CA THR A 17 25.31 -23.03 11.38
C THR A 17 23.81 -22.85 11.12
N ALA A 18 23.00 -22.66 12.17
CA ALA A 18 21.56 -22.48 12.03
C ALA A 18 21.23 -21.16 11.28
N PRO A 19 20.20 -21.15 10.42
CA PRO A 19 19.80 -19.94 9.69
C PRO A 19 19.09 -18.91 10.57
N CYS A 20 18.66 -19.30 11.77
CA CYS A 20 18.04 -18.40 12.74
C CYS A 20 19.09 -17.84 13.72
N GLY A 21 18.86 -16.62 14.19
CA GLY A 21 19.71 -15.98 15.19
C GLY A 21 19.44 -16.58 16.58
N PHE A 22 20.51 -16.87 17.32
CA PHE A 22 20.44 -17.27 18.73
C PHE A 22 21.30 -16.34 19.57
N ILE A 23 20.71 -15.87 20.69
CA ILE A 23 21.43 -15.08 21.71
C ILE A 23 21.16 -15.73 23.06
N LEU A 24 22.20 -16.06 23.81
CA LEU A 24 22.12 -16.51 25.16
C LEU A 24 22.40 -15.32 26.11
N LEU A 25 21.50 -15.08 27.05
CA LEU A 25 21.63 -14.09 28.09
C LEU A 25 21.92 -14.80 29.41
N ASP A 26 22.76 -14.18 30.24
CA ASP A 26 23.02 -14.62 31.61
C ASP A 26 21.88 -14.21 32.57
N SER A 27 22.04 -14.52 33.86
CA SER A 27 21.08 -14.19 34.92
C SER A 27 20.91 -12.66 35.17
N ARG A 28 21.70 -11.81 34.55
CA ARG A 28 21.64 -10.33 34.61
C ARG A 28 21.13 -9.72 33.32
N ALA A 29 20.62 -10.56 32.38
CA ALA A 29 20.26 -10.16 31.03
C ALA A 29 21.41 -9.58 30.22
N ALA A 30 22.66 -9.93 30.53
CA ALA A 30 23.82 -9.61 29.70
C ALA A 30 24.01 -10.70 28.64
N VAL A 31 24.45 -10.30 27.45
CA VAL A 31 24.74 -11.22 26.35
C VAL A 31 25.95 -12.10 26.68
N GLU A 32 25.72 -13.37 26.91
CA GLU A 32 26.80 -14.34 27.18
C GLU A 32 27.37 -14.90 25.87
N TRP A 33 26.50 -15.16 24.90
CA TRP A 33 26.88 -15.72 23.61
C TRP A 33 25.85 -15.37 22.52
N MET A 34 26.29 -15.30 21.28
CA MET A 34 25.43 -15.23 20.11
C MET A 34 26.04 -15.93 18.89
N ASN A 35 25.20 -16.51 18.04
CA ASN A 35 25.67 -17.17 16.83
C ASN A 35 25.88 -16.14 15.68
N PRO A 36 26.59 -16.55 14.59
CA PRO A 36 26.83 -15.67 13.45
C PRO A 36 25.55 -15.17 12.77
N ALA A 37 24.49 -15.98 12.75
CA ALA A 37 23.21 -15.58 12.16
C ALA A 37 22.59 -14.42 12.95
N ALA A 38 22.62 -14.44 14.29
CA ALA A 38 22.16 -13.31 15.12
C ALA A 38 22.99 -12.05 14.86
N ALA A 39 24.32 -12.19 14.73
CA ALA A 39 25.20 -11.06 14.43
C ALA A 39 24.86 -10.40 13.08
N ASN A 40 24.59 -11.21 12.06
CA ASN A 40 24.20 -10.74 10.74
C ASN A 40 22.81 -10.06 10.75
N LEU A 41 21.81 -10.69 11.38
CA LEU A 41 20.44 -10.15 11.47
C LEU A 41 20.38 -8.81 12.21
N LEU A 42 21.27 -8.62 13.20
CA LEU A 42 21.30 -7.41 14.03
C LEU A 42 22.31 -6.37 13.55
N GLY A 43 23.16 -6.73 12.58
CA GLY A 43 24.21 -5.85 12.06
C GLY A 43 25.32 -5.50 13.07
N ILE A 44 25.46 -6.31 14.13
CA ILE A 44 26.44 -6.08 15.21
C ILE A 44 27.31 -7.33 15.38
N PRO A 45 28.66 -7.22 15.31
CA PRO A 45 29.52 -8.35 15.55
C PRO A 45 29.42 -8.87 16.98
N ALA A 46 29.48 -10.20 17.17
CA ALA A 46 29.29 -10.82 18.47
C ALA A 46 30.24 -10.24 19.57
N GLN A 47 31.49 -9.91 19.20
CA GLN A 47 32.48 -9.28 20.09
C GLN A 47 32.05 -7.92 20.64
N GLY A 48 31.17 -7.19 19.93
CA GLY A 48 30.62 -5.90 20.36
C GLY A 48 29.44 -6.01 21.30
N ALA A 49 28.78 -7.17 21.36
CA ALA A 49 27.57 -7.40 22.17
C ALA A 49 27.86 -8.20 23.45
N VAL A 50 28.75 -9.17 23.39
CA VAL A 50 29.07 -10.06 24.54
C VAL A 50 29.58 -9.26 25.74
N GLY A 51 29.04 -9.59 26.92
CA GLY A 51 29.34 -8.93 28.20
C GLY A 51 28.55 -7.66 28.47
N ARG A 52 27.74 -7.17 27.51
CA ARG A 52 26.87 -5.98 27.68
C ARG A 52 25.44 -6.41 27.98
N SER A 53 24.67 -5.55 28.67
CA SER A 53 23.25 -5.82 28.81
C SER A 53 22.56 -5.84 27.43
N LEU A 54 21.47 -6.58 27.30
CA LEU A 54 20.73 -6.70 26.02
C LEU A 54 20.34 -5.30 25.48
N THR A 55 19.88 -4.40 26.35
CA THR A 55 19.44 -3.05 25.98
C THR A 55 20.59 -2.10 25.68
N ASP A 56 21.80 -2.35 26.22
CA ASP A 56 22.98 -1.55 25.90
C ASP A 56 23.67 -2.05 24.63
N ALA A 57 23.61 -3.35 24.36
CA ALA A 57 24.10 -3.93 23.12
C ALA A 57 23.19 -3.58 21.93
N PHE A 58 21.88 -3.54 22.18
CA PHE A 58 20.82 -3.28 21.18
C PHE A 58 19.87 -2.19 21.66
N PRO A 59 20.22 -0.89 21.55
CA PRO A 59 19.42 0.23 22.07
C PRO A 59 18.01 0.28 21.52
N ALA A 60 17.79 -0.17 20.28
CA ALA A 60 16.48 -0.26 19.66
C ALA A 60 15.48 -1.21 20.38
N TRP A 61 15.99 -2.07 21.25
CA TRP A 61 15.15 -3.02 21.99
C TRP A 61 14.69 -2.48 23.36
N LYS A 62 15.20 -1.33 23.78
CA LYS A 62 14.95 -0.76 25.11
C LYS A 62 13.45 -0.54 25.41
N ASP A 63 12.70 -0.08 24.40
CA ASP A 63 11.26 0.24 24.55
C ASP A 63 10.35 -0.88 24.01
N THR A 64 10.87 -2.09 23.85
CA THR A 64 10.11 -3.23 23.35
C THR A 64 9.45 -4.02 24.48
N PRO A 65 8.34 -4.73 24.20
CA PRO A 65 7.73 -5.64 25.17
C PRO A 65 8.70 -6.72 25.68
N LEU A 66 9.69 -7.13 24.88
CA LEU A 66 10.72 -8.06 25.28
C LEU A 66 11.56 -7.50 26.44
N ALA A 67 12.06 -6.26 26.33
CA ALA A 67 12.85 -5.63 27.38
C ALA A 67 12.07 -5.51 28.70
N ALA A 68 10.79 -5.18 28.60
CA ALA A 68 9.89 -5.11 29.78
C ALA A 68 9.66 -6.48 30.42
N SER A 69 9.72 -7.58 29.67
CA SER A 69 9.47 -8.93 30.14
C SER A 69 10.72 -9.65 30.68
N LEU A 70 11.94 -9.15 30.42
CA LEU A 70 13.18 -9.77 30.85
C LEU A 70 13.26 -10.10 32.34
N PRO A 71 12.85 -9.19 33.28
CA PRO A 71 12.89 -9.51 34.71
C PRO A 71 12.01 -10.69 35.08
N SER A 72 10.78 -10.76 34.54
CA SER A 72 9.84 -11.85 34.80
C SER A 72 10.27 -13.16 34.16
N LEU A 73 10.96 -13.11 33.04
CA LEU A 73 11.52 -14.30 32.38
C LEU A 73 12.70 -14.90 33.15
N LEU A 74 13.47 -14.08 33.85
CA LEU A 74 14.57 -14.56 34.71
C LEU A 74 14.08 -15.23 35.98
N ASP A 75 12.93 -14.80 36.50
CA ASP A 75 12.34 -15.30 37.76
C ASP A 75 11.37 -16.47 37.57
N ALA A 76 10.77 -16.59 36.40
CA ALA A 76 9.76 -17.60 36.11
C ALA A 76 10.19 -18.56 35.00
N GLN A 77 9.77 -19.83 35.07
CA GLN A 77 9.90 -20.83 34.00
C GLN A 77 8.90 -20.51 32.85
N ALA A 78 8.87 -19.29 32.37
CA ALA A 78 7.96 -18.85 31.35
C ALA A 78 8.66 -18.80 29.97
N THR A 79 7.93 -19.13 28.93
CA THR A 79 8.30 -18.82 27.54
C THR A 79 7.62 -17.50 27.17
N PHE A 80 8.34 -16.62 26.48
CA PHE A 80 7.81 -15.38 25.95
C PHE A 80 7.72 -15.51 24.42
N GLU A 81 6.54 -15.33 23.90
CA GLU A 81 6.31 -15.25 22.47
C GLU A 81 6.18 -13.78 22.11
N SER A 82 7.15 -13.26 21.38
CA SER A 82 7.23 -11.85 21.04
C SER A 82 6.45 -11.54 19.77
N VAL A 83 6.02 -10.30 19.71
CA VAL A 83 5.50 -9.66 18.50
C VAL A 83 6.65 -9.25 17.60
N ASP A 84 6.41 -9.22 16.28
CA ASP A 84 7.36 -8.72 15.30
C ASP A 84 7.74 -7.26 15.57
N PHE A 85 9.03 -6.95 15.54
CA PHE A 85 9.50 -5.58 15.60
C PHE A 85 10.53 -5.30 14.49
N ALA A 86 10.61 -4.04 14.07
CA ALA A 86 11.56 -3.60 13.06
C ALA A 86 12.92 -3.32 13.72
N VAL A 87 13.99 -3.84 13.12
CA VAL A 87 15.36 -3.46 13.48
C VAL A 87 15.70 -2.19 12.69
N PRO A 88 16.23 -1.14 13.35
CA PRO A 88 16.69 0.04 12.66
C PRO A 88 17.84 -0.30 11.71
N GLY A 89 17.64 -0.02 10.42
CA GLY A 89 18.62 -0.28 9.36
C GLY A 89 18.04 0.13 8.01
N PRO A 90 18.87 0.20 6.95
CA PRO A 90 18.40 0.64 5.63
C PRO A 90 17.33 -0.29 5.05
N ASP A 91 17.29 -1.56 5.42
CA ASP A 91 16.38 -2.56 4.85
C ASP A 91 15.10 -2.79 5.68
N GLN A 92 14.90 -2.05 6.79
CA GLN A 92 13.74 -2.21 7.70
C GLN A 92 13.42 -3.68 8.02
N THR A 93 14.45 -4.49 8.27
CA THR A 93 14.30 -5.92 8.59
C THR A 93 13.38 -6.11 9.79
N ARG A 94 12.34 -6.93 9.64
CA ARG A 94 11.46 -7.28 10.75
C ARG A 94 11.88 -8.63 11.33
N LEU A 95 12.07 -8.64 12.64
CA LEU A 95 12.44 -9.84 13.38
C LEU A 95 11.28 -10.29 14.27
N ARG A 96 11.04 -11.58 14.28
CA ARG A 96 10.24 -12.26 15.30
C ARG A 96 11.18 -12.87 16.31
N VAL A 97 10.96 -12.57 17.59
CA VAL A 97 11.82 -13.01 18.68
C VAL A 97 11.01 -13.86 19.66
N TRP A 98 11.54 -15.00 20.00
CA TRP A 98 11.07 -15.84 21.10
C TRP A 98 12.14 -15.82 22.20
N ALA A 99 11.69 -15.80 23.45
CA ALA A 99 12.55 -15.92 24.60
C ALA A 99 12.13 -17.13 25.43
N ALA A 100 13.08 -18.00 25.73
CA ALA A 100 12.86 -19.18 26.53
C ALA A 100 13.83 -19.19 27.73
N HIS A 101 13.32 -19.52 28.91
CA HIS A 101 14.16 -19.73 30.08
C HIS A 101 15.03 -20.99 29.90
N VAL A 102 16.34 -20.85 30.12
CA VAL A 102 17.28 -21.97 30.15
C VAL A 102 17.50 -22.38 31.61
N PRO A 103 17.03 -23.59 32.01
CA PRO A 103 17.20 -24.06 33.36
C PRO A 103 18.69 -24.24 33.71
N ALA A 104 19.04 -23.97 34.96
CA ALA A 104 20.39 -24.17 35.45
C ALA A 104 20.87 -25.59 35.23
N GLN A 105 21.88 -25.81 34.40
CA GLN A 105 22.63 -27.05 34.41
C GLN A 105 23.59 -27.05 35.61
N ALA A 106 24.28 -28.15 35.88
CA ALA A 106 25.03 -28.50 37.11
C ALA A 106 25.85 -27.38 37.82
N GLU A 107 26.02 -26.20 37.22
CA GLU A 107 26.74 -25.05 37.81
C GLU A 107 25.82 -23.89 38.28
N GLY A 108 24.46 -24.08 38.27
CA GLY A 108 23.52 -23.10 38.84
C GLY A 108 23.29 -21.82 38.03
N ARG A 109 23.77 -21.72 36.79
CA ARG A 109 23.57 -20.56 35.93
C ARG A 109 22.22 -20.63 35.25
N ARG A 110 21.32 -19.71 35.57
CA ARG A 110 20.06 -19.47 34.88
C ARG A 110 20.31 -18.50 33.74
N GLY A 111 19.62 -18.67 32.62
CA GLY A 111 19.74 -17.78 31.46
C GLY A 111 18.46 -17.71 30.65
N ILE A 112 18.47 -16.86 29.62
CA ILE A 112 17.39 -16.72 28.64
C ILE A 112 18.00 -16.99 27.27
N LEU A 113 17.41 -17.92 26.51
CA LEU A 113 17.70 -18.09 25.10
C LEU A 113 16.74 -17.27 24.27
N LEU A 114 17.26 -16.34 23.49
CA LEU A 114 16.51 -15.62 22.47
C LEU A 114 16.70 -16.31 21.12
N THR A 115 15.62 -16.56 20.42
CA THR A 115 15.60 -17.06 19.04
C THR A 115 15.06 -15.97 18.14
N LEU A 116 15.83 -15.59 17.13
CA LEU A 116 15.51 -14.54 16.17
C LEU A 116 15.28 -15.16 14.81
N VAL A 117 14.14 -14.84 14.21
CA VAL A 117 13.80 -15.24 12.84
C VAL A 117 13.40 -14.00 12.05
N GLU A 118 13.97 -13.87 10.87
CA GLU A 118 13.53 -12.83 9.94
C GLU A 118 12.09 -13.10 9.50
N SER A 119 11.20 -12.15 9.74
CA SER A 119 9.77 -12.26 9.40
C SER A 119 9.35 -11.32 8.27
N THR A 120 10.30 -10.61 7.68
CA THR A 120 10.03 -9.59 6.67
C THR A 120 9.28 -10.15 5.47
N GLU A 121 9.70 -11.27 4.92
CA GLU A 121 9.08 -11.91 3.77
C GLU A 121 7.71 -12.49 4.12
N VAL A 122 7.61 -13.25 5.21
CA VAL A 122 6.35 -13.86 5.68
C VAL A 122 5.32 -12.79 6.01
N ALA A 123 5.69 -11.77 6.78
CA ALA A 123 4.79 -10.65 7.12
C ALA A 123 4.37 -9.83 5.89
N THR A 124 5.21 -9.80 4.86
CA THR A 124 4.88 -9.14 3.59
C THR A 124 3.92 -10.01 2.78
N LEU A 125 4.14 -11.32 2.72
CA LEU A 125 3.26 -12.28 2.04
C LEU A 125 1.90 -12.37 2.74
N GLU A 126 1.86 -12.43 4.07
CA GLU A 126 0.61 -12.41 4.84
C GLU A 126 -0.19 -11.15 4.60
N ARG A 127 0.45 -9.96 4.59
CA ARG A 127 -0.22 -8.71 4.25
C ARG A 127 -0.72 -8.68 2.82
N ARG A 128 0.05 -9.21 1.85
CA ARG A 128 -0.38 -9.33 0.46
C ARG A 128 -1.56 -10.30 0.32
N LEU A 129 -1.52 -11.43 1.01
CA LEU A 129 -2.61 -12.40 1.03
C LEU A 129 -3.89 -11.81 1.64
N HIS A 130 -3.79 -11.20 2.82
CA HIS A 130 -4.92 -10.55 3.49
C HIS A 130 -5.53 -9.43 2.63
N ARG A 131 -4.66 -8.63 1.98
CA ARG A 131 -5.09 -7.59 1.05
C ARG A 131 -5.79 -8.20 -0.18
N ALA A 132 -5.26 -9.28 -0.74
CA ALA A 132 -5.86 -9.98 -1.87
C ALA A 132 -7.22 -10.63 -1.52
N GLU A 133 -7.35 -11.25 -0.35
CA GLU A 133 -8.61 -11.82 0.16
C GLU A 133 -9.66 -10.74 0.41
N TYR A 134 -9.27 -9.63 1.04
CA TYR A 134 -10.14 -8.47 1.25
C TYR A 134 -10.62 -7.87 -0.07
N GLN A 135 -9.71 -7.72 -1.03
CA GLN A 135 -10.00 -7.22 -2.37
C GLN A 135 -10.93 -8.16 -3.14
N ALA A 136 -10.69 -9.47 -3.11
CA ALA A 136 -11.56 -10.47 -3.74
C ALA A 136 -12.97 -10.46 -3.13
N SER A 137 -13.08 -10.29 -1.82
CA SER A 137 -14.34 -10.19 -1.09
C SER A 137 -15.10 -8.92 -1.47
N ILE A 138 -14.43 -7.77 -1.53
CA ILE A 138 -15.02 -6.51 -2.01
C ILE A 138 -15.47 -6.66 -3.46
N GLY A 139 -14.67 -7.28 -4.33
CA GLY A 139 -14.99 -7.49 -5.73
C GLY A 139 -16.26 -8.33 -5.94
N LYS A 140 -16.45 -9.36 -5.14
CA LYS A 140 -17.62 -10.23 -5.19
C LYS A 140 -18.87 -9.58 -4.63
N LEU A 141 -18.74 -8.89 -3.49
CA LEU A 141 -19.82 -8.16 -2.85
C LEU A 141 -20.28 -6.94 -3.68
N ALA A 142 -19.33 -6.18 -4.23
CA ALA A 142 -19.63 -4.99 -5.03
C ALA A 142 -20.50 -5.32 -6.25
N ARG A 143 -20.22 -6.46 -6.91
CA ARG A 143 -20.99 -6.89 -8.09
C ARG A 143 -22.41 -7.28 -7.73
N GLY A 144 -22.61 -7.99 -6.61
CA GLY A 144 -23.93 -8.36 -6.09
C GLY A 144 -24.73 -7.13 -5.66
N ILE A 145 -24.14 -6.30 -4.80
CA ILE A 145 -24.78 -5.08 -4.26
C ILE A 145 -25.14 -4.11 -5.39
N ALA A 146 -24.26 -3.92 -6.36
CA ALA A 146 -24.53 -3.00 -7.45
C ALA A 146 -25.66 -3.48 -8.37
N HIS A 147 -25.79 -4.79 -8.58
CA HIS A 147 -26.91 -5.35 -9.32
C HIS A 147 -28.24 -5.15 -8.56
N GLU A 148 -28.23 -5.39 -7.25
CA GLU A 148 -29.39 -5.20 -6.40
C GLU A 148 -29.79 -3.72 -6.22
N LEU A 149 -28.82 -2.78 -6.26
CA LEU A 149 -29.07 -1.34 -6.16
C LEU A 149 -29.49 -0.72 -7.50
N ASN A 150 -28.91 -1.14 -8.63
CA ASN A 150 -29.25 -0.57 -9.93
C ASN A 150 -30.72 -0.81 -10.30
N SER A 151 -31.26 -1.99 -10.00
CA SER A 151 -32.64 -2.33 -10.34
C SER A 151 -33.69 -1.39 -9.71
N PRO A 152 -33.70 -1.14 -8.39
CA PRO A 152 -34.64 -0.18 -7.79
C PRO A 152 -34.33 1.27 -8.20
N LEU A 153 -33.05 1.65 -8.36
CA LEU A 153 -32.65 3.00 -8.78
C LEU A 153 -33.19 3.32 -10.19
N ASP A 154 -33.06 2.40 -11.15
CA ASP A 154 -33.59 2.56 -12.51
C ASP A 154 -35.10 2.69 -12.50
N GLY A 155 -35.78 1.92 -11.65
CA GLY A 155 -37.22 2.02 -11.47
C GLY A 155 -37.67 3.40 -10.98
N VAL A 156 -37.10 3.87 -9.88
CA VAL A 156 -37.43 5.19 -9.30
C VAL A 156 -37.05 6.32 -10.25
N LEU A 157 -35.91 6.24 -10.93
CA LEU A 157 -35.44 7.23 -11.89
C LEU A 157 -36.42 7.33 -13.07
N ARG A 158 -36.92 6.20 -13.57
CA ARG A 158 -37.91 6.14 -14.65
C ARG A 158 -39.23 6.78 -14.24
N TYR A 159 -39.75 6.47 -13.05
CA TYR A 159 -40.99 7.08 -12.57
C TYR A 159 -40.85 8.56 -12.28
N THR A 160 -39.67 9.00 -11.79
CA THR A 160 -39.40 10.43 -11.60
C THR A 160 -39.35 11.17 -12.94
N HIS A 161 -38.78 10.57 -14.00
CA HIS A 161 -38.81 11.14 -15.34
C HIS A 161 -40.24 11.25 -15.88
N LEU A 162 -41.03 10.18 -15.80
CA LEU A 162 -42.42 10.19 -16.24
C LEU A 162 -43.27 11.25 -15.50
N ALA A 163 -43.04 11.38 -14.18
CA ALA A 163 -43.74 12.42 -13.41
C ALA A 163 -43.34 13.83 -13.85
N LEU A 164 -42.06 14.07 -14.15
CA LEU A 164 -41.57 15.36 -14.66
C LEU A 164 -42.13 15.71 -16.05
N GLU A 165 -42.34 14.72 -16.93
CA GLU A 165 -42.93 14.89 -18.26
C GLU A 165 -44.39 15.27 -18.20
N HIS A 166 -45.12 14.81 -17.18
CA HIS A 166 -46.58 15.10 -17.02
C HIS A 166 -46.87 16.36 -16.20
N LEU A 167 -45.87 17.00 -15.60
CA LEU A 167 -46.03 18.22 -14.83
C LEU A 167 -45.81 19.47 -15.69
N THR A 168 -46.67 20.48 -15.47
CA THR A 168 -46.51 21.82 -16.07
C THR A 168 -45.24 22.50 -15.50
N GLU A 169 -44.66 23.42 -16.25
CA GLU A 169 -43.43 24.13 -15.82
C GLU A 169 -43.60 24.93 -14.53
N ASP A 170 -44.79 25.45 -14.26
CA ASP A 170 -45.13 26.26 -13.09
C ASP A 170 -45.52 25.41 -11.85
N SER A 171 -45.47 24.10 -11.94
CA SER A 171 -45.86 23.23 -10.82
C SER A 171 -44.84 23.29 -9.70
N PRO A 172 -45.20 23.62 -8.44
CA PRO A 172 -44.26 23.62 -7.31
C PRO A 172 -43.72 22.23 -7.00
N VAL A 173 -44.38 21.16 -7.44
CA VAL A 173 -43.90 19.76 -7.28
C VAL A 173 -42.74 19.45 -8.22
N ARG A 174 -42.61 20.19 -9.33
CA ARG A 174 -41.55 19.99 -10.31
C ARG A 174 -40.16 20.17 -9.69
N GLU A 175 -39.98 21.21 -8.89
CA GLU A 175 -38.70 21.49 -8.20
C GLU A 175 -38.30 20.34 -7.27
N TYR A 176 -39.25 19.79 -6.51
CA TYR A 176 -38.95 18.64 -5.64
C TYR A 176 -38.56 17.39 -6.45
N LEU A 177 -39.21 17.12 -7.58
CA LEU A 177 -38.83 15.99 -8.43
C LEU A 177 -37.52 16.17 -9.15
N VAL A 178 -37.13 17.40 -9.48
CA VAL A 178 -35.76 17.70 -10.00
C VAL A 178 -34.72 17.36 -8.96
N HIS A 179 -34.90 17.76 -7.70
CA HIS A 179 -33.98 17.41 -6.61
C HIS A 179 -33.92 15.90 -6.34
N VAL A 180 -35.07 15.20 -6.42
CA VAL A 180 -35.11 13.73 -6.32
C VAL A 180 -34.27 13.08 -7.44
N LYS A 181 -34.47 13.52 -8.69
CA LYS A 181 -33.75 13.04 -9.86
C LYS A 181 -32.25 13.24 -9.69
N GLU A 182 -31.85 14.44 -9.28
CA GLU A 182 -30.42 14.74 -9.01
C GLU A 182 -29.84 13.84 -7.93
N GLY A 183 -30.62 13.52 -6.88
CA GLY A 183 -30.22 12.59 -5.83
C GLY A 183 -30.03 11.17 -6.38
N LEU A 184 -30.94 10.69 -7.20
CA LEU A 184 -30.88 9.38 -7.86
C LEU A 184 -29.69 9.28 -8.82
N ASP A 185 -29.44 10.31 -9.64
CA ASP A 185 -28.29 10.37 -10.54
C ASP A 185 -26.96 10.31 -9.77
N ARG A 186 -26.91 10.89 -8.57
CA ARG A 186 -25.76 10.74 -7.65
C ARG A 186 -25.55 9.31 -7.22
N MET A 187 -26.61 8.63 -6.77
CA MET A 187 -26.54 7.23 -6.33
C MET A 187 -26.07 6.33 -7.46
N VAL A 188 -26.58 6.49 -8.68
CA VAL A 188 -26.14 5.74 -9.87
C VAL A 188 -24.64 5.94 -10.13
N ARG A 189 -24.17 7.20 -10.06
CA ARG A 189 -22.72 7.47 -10.24
C ARG A 189 -21.87 6.84 -9.14
N ALA A 190 -22.30 6.88 -7.89
CA ALA A 190 -21.56 6.27 -6.76
C ALA A 190 -21.49 4.74 -6.91
N VAL A 191 -22.61 4.09 -7.30
CA VAL A 191 -22.65 2.64 -7.54
C VAL A 191 -21.74 2.25 -8.71
N ARG A 192 -21.75 3.02 -9.81
CA ARG A 192 -20.85 2.79 -10.96
C ARG A 192 -19.38 2.95 -10.57
N ALA A 193 -19.03 3.99 -9.83
CA ALA A 193 -17.66 4.22 -9.36
C ALA A 193 -17.20 3.09 -8.43
N PHE A 194 -18.08 2.58 -7.57
CA PHE A 194 -17.81 1.44 -6.71
C PHE A 194 -17.60 0.14 -7.49
N LEU A 195 -18.40 -0.11 -8.55
CA LEU A 195 -18.19 -1.24 -9.45
C LEU A 195 -16.86 -1.15 -10.22
N GLU A 196 -16.52 0.03 -10.67
CA GLU A 196 -15.27 0.28 -11.39
C GLU A 196 -14.07 0.04 -10.48
N PHE A 197 -14.11 0.53 -9.24
CA PHE A 197 -13.15 0.22 -8.19
C PHE A 197 -13.00 -1.30 -7.99
N SER A 198 -14.11 -2.00 -7.81
CA SER A 198 -14.12 -3.46 -7.61
C SER A 198 -13.51 -4.24 -8.79
N ARG A 199 -13.73 -3.82 -10.03
CA ARG A 199 -13.18 -4.47 -11.23
C ARG A 199 -11.67 -4.28 -11.32
N GLN A 200 -11.19 -3.08 -11.04
CA GLN A 200 -9.77 -2.74 -11.14
C GLN A 200 -8.93 -3.51 -10.13
N VAL A 201 -9.48 -3.71 -8.92
CA VAL A 201 -8.83 -4.48 -7.85
C VAL A 201 -8.60 -5.96 -8.23
N THR A 202 -9.39 -6.52 -9.13
CA THR A 202 -9.32 -7.96 -9.51
C THR A 202 -8.53 -8.24 -10.78
N THR A 203 -7.98 -7.23 -11.46
CA THR A 203 -7.22 -7.44 -12.70
C THR A 203 -5.79 -7.90 -12.39
N PRO A 204 -5.30 -9.03 -12.95
CA PRO A 204 -3.93 -9.49 -12.72
C PRO A 204 -2.89 -8.49 -13.25
N VAL A 205 -1.83 -8.25 -12.46
CA VAL A 205 -0.67 -7.44 -12.87
C VAL A 205 0.31 -8.36 -13.60
N SER A 206 0.07 -8.62 -14.88
CA SER A 206 0.89 -9.57 -15.63
C SER A 206 1.33 -9.08 -17.02
N ARG A 207 0.85 -7.90 -17.43
CA ARG A 207 1.13 -7.38 -18.77
C ARG A 207 2.21 -6.31 -18.71
N VAL A 208 3.22 -6.45 -19.54
CA VAL A 208 4.24 -5.42 -19.75
C VAL A 208 3.65 -4.34 -20.67
N ALA A 209 3.84 -3.07 -20.32
CA ALA A 209 3.33 -1.94 -21.07
C ALA A 209 4.38 -0.85 -21.28
N ASP A 210 4.26 -0.19 -22.42
CA ASP A 210 4.91 1.08 -22.72
C ASP A 210 4.08 2.20 -22.05
N LEU A 211 4.66 2.85 -21.06
CA LEU A 211 3.96 3.85 -20.26
C LEU A 211 3.70 5.15 -21.04
N ASN A 212 4.61 5.55 -21.94
CA ASN A 212 4.39 6.72 -22.79
C ASN A 212 3.18 6.53 -23.71
N LYS A 213 3.08 5.36 -24.34
CA LYS A 213 1.94 5.00 -25.15
C LYS A 213 0.64 4.96 -24.37
N LEU A 214 0.67 4.39 -23.18
CA LEU A 214 -0.49 4.31 -22.27
C LEU A 214 -0.98 5.71 -21.88
N ILE A 215 -0.06 6.64 -21.59
CA ILE A 215 -0.39 8.03 -21.29
C ILE A 215 -0.98 8.71 -22.53
N ASP A 216 -0.39 8.52 -23.69
CA ASP A 216 -0.89 9.09 -24.94
C ASP A 216 -2.32 8.62 -25.26
N ASP A 217 -2.58 7.33 -25.17
CA ASP A 217 -3.92 6.76 -25.34
C ASP A 217 -4.92 7.35 -24.34
N THR A 218 -4.48 7.58 -23.10
CA THR A 218 -5.30 8.22 -22.06
C THR A 218 -5.63 9.67 -22.40
N LEU A 219 -4.63 10.43 -22.87
CA LEU A 219 -4.82 11.83 -23.26
C LEU A 219 -5.76 11.96 -24.45
N LEU A 220 -5.73 10.99 -25.38
CA LEU A 220 -6.66 10.95 -26.50
C LEU A 220 -8.13 10.87 -26.05
N LEU A 221 -8.41 10.09 -25.01
CA LEU A 221 -9.77 9.95 -24.44
C LEU A 221 -10.32 11.26 -23.88
N VAL A 222 -9.46 12.16 -23.43
CA VAL A 222 -9.85 13.41 -22.76
C VAL A 222 -9.60 14.66 -23.59
N GLN A 223 -9.10 14.54 -24.83
CA GLN A 223 -8.73 15.67 -25.69
C GLN A 223 -9.89 16.65 -25.99
N HIS A 224 -11.11 16.12 -26.13
CA HIS A 224 -12.30 16.94 -26.32
C HIS A 224 -12.57 17.83 -25.12
N ARG A 225 -12.40 17.28 -23.92
CA ARG A 225 -12.57 18.01 -22.68
C ARG A 225 -11.49 19.09 -22.52
N ALA A 226 -10.23 18.78 -22.84
CA ALA A 226 -9.13 19.74 -22.81
C ALA A 226 -9.43 20.96 -23.70
N LYS A 227 -9.84 20.73 -24.94
CA LYS A 227 -10.23 21.78 -25.88
C LYS A 227 -11.39 22.63 -25.36
N PHE A 228 -12.45 21.99 -24.88
CA PHE A 228 -13.65 22.66 -24.39
C PHE A 228 -13.36 23.54 -23.16
N GLN A 229 -12.49 23.09 -22.25
CA GLN A 229 -12.11 23.84 -21.03
C GLN A 229 -10.96 24.82 -21.25
N GLY A 230 -10.32 24.86 -22.43
CA GLY A 230 -9.17 25.72 -22.70
C GLY A 230 -7.93 25.28 -21.91
N VAL A 231 -7.74 23.98 -21.68
CA VAL A 231 -6.56 23.43 -21.01
C VAL A 231 -5.49 23.07 -22.04
N HIS A 232 -4.30 23.64 -21.88
CA HIS A 232 -3.13 23.29 -22.67
C HIS A 232 -2.47 22.05 -22.10
N VAL A 233 -2.32 20.98 -22.92
CA VAL A 233 -1.63 19.76 -22.53
C VAL A 233 -0.21 19.78 -23.06
N VAL A 234 0.77 19.74 -22.15
CA VAL A 234 2.20 19.71 -22.43
C VAL A 234 2.72 18.31 -22.10
N LYS A 235 3.46 17.70 -23.03
CA LYS A 235 4.09 16.40 -22.88
C LYS A 235 5.61 16.58 -22.84
N ALA A 236 6.25 16.04 -21.81
CA ALA A 236 7.70 16.03 -21.62
C ALA A 236 8.15 14.58 -21.34
N PHE A 237 8.02 13.71 -22.34
CA PHE A 237 8.30 12.29 -22.24
C PHE A 237 9.77 11.97 -22.52
N ASP A 238 10.35 11.08 -21.73
CA ASP A 238 11.61 10.42 -22.05
C ASP A 238 11.36 9.38 -23.15
N GLU A 239 12.06 9.50 -24.28
CA GLU A 239 11.89 8.61 -25.45
C GLU A 239 12.38 7.18 -25.18
N ASN A 240 13.30 7.00 -24.22
CA ASN A 240 13.93 5.70 -23.91
C ASN A 240 13.36 5.06 -22.65
N LEU A 241 12.09 5.33 -22.33
CA LEU A 241 11.46 4.85 -21.12
C LEU A 241 11.40 3.30 -21.09
N PRO A 242 11.96 2.64 -20.09
CA PRO A 242 11.87 1.19 -19.98
C PRO A 242 10.41 0.76 -19.68
N PRO A 243 10.03 -0.47 -20.11
CA PRO A 243 8.68 -0.96 -19.91
C PRO A 243 8.39 -1.22 -18.43
N VAL A 244 7.12 -1.12 -18.05
CA VAL A 244 6.62 -1.36 -16.70
C VAL A 244 5.55 -2.44 -16.68
N LEU A 245 5.24 -3.00 -15.50
CA LEU A 245 4.10 -3.89 -15.34
C LEU A 245 2.80 -3.09 -15.27
N ASP A 246 1.88 -3.35 -16.21
CA ASP A 246 0.56 -2.70 -16.22
C ASP A 246 -0.39 -3.38 -15.24
N GLY A 247 -0.52 -2.78 -14.07
CA GLY A 247 -1.52 -3.13 -13.08
C GLY A 247 -2.83 -2.34 -13.22
N GLY A 248 -3.07 -1.73 -14.38
CA GLY A 248 -4.17 -0.78 -14.61
C GLY A 248 -3.71 0.68 -14.52
N LEU A 249 -2.42 0.96 -14.76
CA LEU A 249 -1.82 2.30 -14.68
C LEU A 249 -2.56 3.32 -15.57
N GLN A 250 -3.17 2.87 -16.69
CA GLN A 250 -4.02 3.72 -17.50
C GLN A 250 -5.13 4.38 -16.69
N HIS A 251 -5.76 3.64 -15.78
CA HIS A 251 -6.83 4.19 -14.94
C HIS A 251 -6.29 5.15 -13.87
N ALA A 252 -5.09 4.88 -13.34
CA ALA A 252 -4.45 5.81 -12.41
C ALA A 252 -4.18 7.15 -13.10
N VAL A 253 -3.54 7.12 -14.27
CA VAL A 253 -3.28 8.33 -15.07
C VAL A 253 -4.58 9.04 -15.45
N LEU A 254 -5.59 8.31 -15.92
CA LEU A 254 -6.89 8.89 -16.27
C LEU A 254 -7.56 9.60 -15.08
N ASN A 255 -7.49 9.04 -13.89
CA ASN A 255 -8.04 9.65 -12.68
C ASN A 255 -7.29 10.94 -12.31
N LEU A 256 -5.95 10.95 -12.42
CA LEU A 256 -5.15 12.15 -12.18
C LEU A 256 -5.46 13.25 -13.20
N VAL A 257 -5.50 12.91 -14.49
CA VAL A 257 -5.83 13.86 -15.56
C VAL A 257 -7.23 14.43 -15.39
N LYS A 258 -8.23 13.60 -15.06
CA LYS A 258 -9.59 14.08 -14.75
C LYS A 258 -9.59 15.04 -13.56
N ASN A 259 -8.83 14.75 -12.50
CA ASN A 259 -8.73 15.63 -11.34
C ASN A 259 -8.07 16.96 -11.69
N ALA A 260 -7.00 16.96 -12.50
CA ALA A 260 -6.36 18.16 -13.01
C ALA A 260 -7.35 19.05 -13.80
N PHE A 261 -8.15 18.45 -14.70
CA PHE A 261 -9.18 19.21 -15.42
C PHE A 261 -10.25 19.78 -14.51
N ASP A 262 -10.67 19.03 -13.48
CA ASP A 262 -11.64 19.52 -12.50
C ASP A 262 -11.08 20.69 -11.69
N ALA A 263 -9.76 20.72 -11.44
CA ALA A 263 -9.07 21.81 -10.76
C ALA A 263 -8.87 23.04 -11.65
N MET A 264 -9.03 22.92 -12.98
CA MET A 264 -8.81 23.98 -13.97
C MET A 264 -10.10 24.38 -14.72
N PRO A 265 -11.19 24.80 -14.06
CA PRO A 265 -12.48 25.09 -14.72
C PRO A 265 -12.43 26.30 -15.67
N ARG A 266 -11.41 27.14 -15.57
CA ARG A 266 -11.22 28.33 -16.42
C ARG A 266 -10.07 28.17 -17.40
N GLY A 267 -9.63 26.93 -17.68
CA GLY A 267 -8.43 26.67 -18.44
C GLY A 267 -7.18 26.65 -17.56
N GLY A 268 -6.05 26.36 -18.17
CA GLY A 268 -4.75 26.23 -17.51
C GLY A 268 -3.81 25.34 -18.29
N THR A 269 -2.75 24.87 -17.64
CA THR A 269 -1.77 23.97 -18.24
C THR A 269 -1.72 22.66 -17.46
N LEU A 270 -1.84 21.54 -18.19
CA LEU A 270 -1.57 20.20 -17.70
C LEU A 270 -0.25 19.75 -18.29
N THR A 271 0.77 19.57 -17.46
CA THR A 271 2.06 19.01 -17.88
C THR A 271 2.16 17.56 -17.44
N ILE A 272 2.49 16.66 -18.36
CA ILE A 272 2.81 15.27 -18.03
C ILE A 272 4.23 14.98 -18.46
N SER A 273 5.08 14.62 -17.52
CA SER A 273 6.46 14.23 -17.78
C SER A 273 6.73 12.80 -17.36
N THR A 274 7.63 12.15 -18.10
CA THR A 274 8.12 10.82 -17.77
C THR A 274 9.63 10.84 -17.71
N ARG A 275 10.20 10.15 -16.72
CA ARG A 275 11.64 9.96 -16.52
C ARG A 275 11.86 8.55 -15.97
N TYR A 276 13.10 8.09 -15.97
CA TYR A 276 13.44 6.83 -15.31
C TYR A 276 14.78 6.93 -14.55
N THR A 277 14.93 6.03 -13.59
CA THR A 277 16.16 5.77 -12.84
C THR A 277 16.61 4.35 -13.15
N GLU A 278 17.68 3.88 -12.52
CA GLU A 278 18.16 2.49 -12.70
C GLU A 278 17.11 1.41 -12.38
N SER A 279 16.14 1.70 -11.52
CA SER A 279 15.18 0.71 -11.01
C SER A 279 13.71 1.08 -11.19
N HIS A 280 13.40 2.36 -11.47
CA HIS A 280 12.02 2.85 -11.50
C HIS A 280 11.77 3.81 -12.64
N VAL A 281 10.53 3.81 -13.10
CA VAL A 281 9.95 4.84 -13.98
C VAL A 281 9.16 5.83 -13.12
N LEU A 282 9.34 7.12 -13.38
CA LEU A 282 8.62 8.23 -12.74
C LEU A 282 7.68 8.87 -13.75
N VAL A 283 6.44 9.13 -13.31
CA VAL A 283 5.46 9.94 -14.04
C VAL A 283 5.06 11.10 -13.14
N GLU A 284 5.16 12.31 -13.67
CA GLU A 284 4.65 13.51 -12.99
C GLU A 284 3.46 14.05 -13.79
N VAL A 285 2.38 14.32 -13.08
CA VAL A 285 1.16 14.96 -13.61
C VAL A 285 0.97 16.27 -12.84
N GLU A 286 1.26 17.38 -13.49
CA GLU A 286 1.24 18.72 -12.92
C GLU A 286 0.11 19.54 -13.55
N ASP A 287 -0.70 20.19 -12.71
CA ASP A 287 -1.73 21.12 -13.11
C ASP A 287 -1.50 22.53 -12.51
N THR A 288 -1.92 23.54 -13.23
CA THR A 288 -1.93 24.94 -12.75
C THR A 288 -3.32 25.34 -12.24
N GLY A 289 -4.01 24.41 -11.62
CA GLY A 289 -5.37 24.60 -11.13
C GLY A 289 -5.48 25.26 -9.76
N THR A 290 -6.60 25.05 -9.11
CA THR A 290 -6.91 25.66 -7.80
C THR A 290 -6.06 25.11 -6.66
N GLY A 291 -5.32 24.02 -6.86
CA GLY A 291 -4.58 23.34 -5.82
C GLY A 291 -5.47 22.76 -4.72
N ILE A 292 -4.84 22.21 -3.68
CA ILE A 292 -5.50 21.55 -2.55
C ILE A 292 -5.18 22.32 -1.26
N ALA A 293 -6.21 22.79 -0.55
CA ALA A 293 -6.06 23.45 0.73
C ALA A 293 -5.39 22.51 1.76
N GLN A 294 -4.50 23.05 2.59
CA GLN A 294 -3.67 22.28 3.53
C GLN A 294 -4.50 21.38 4.46
N GLU A 295 -5.66 21.84 4.89
CA GLU A 295 -6.61 21.09 5.74
C GLU A 295 -7.17 19.84 5.07
N ASN A 296 -7.24 19.82 3.72
CA ASN A 296 -7.77 18.72 2.93
C ASN A 296 -6.68 17.72 2.51
N GLN A 297 -5.40 18.09 2.51
CA GLN A 297 -4.30 17.27 2.01
C GLN A 297 -4.16 15.93 2.73
N VAL A 298 -4.45 15.88 4.03
CA VAL A 298 -4.40 14.65 4.82
C VAL A 298 -5.54 13.67 4.46
N ARG A 299 -6.61 14.17 3.82
CA ARG A 299 -7.85 13.43 3.58
C ARG A 299 -8.08 13.04 2.13
N ILE A 300 -7.28 13.54 1.18
CA ILE A 300 -7.54 13.33 -0.27
C ILE A 300 -7.53 11.87 -0.69
N PHE A 301 -6.92 10.99 0.11
CA PHE A 301 -6.92 9.54 -0.11
C PHE A 301 -7.97 8.79 0.73
N GLU A 302 -8.80 9.49 1.52
CA GLU A 302 -9.93 8.87 2.21
C GLU A 302 -11.04 8.51 1.19
N PRO A 303 -11.64 7.30 1.28
CA PRO A 303 -12.75 6.93 0.42
C PRO A 303 -13.92 7.92 0.56
N PHE A 304 -14.52 8.29 -0.57
CA PHE A 304 -15.66 9.21 -0.67
C PHE A 304 -15.36 10.66 -0.26
N PHE A 305 -14.13 11.01 0.10
CA PHE A 305 -13.76 12.38 0.35
C PHE A 305 -13.68 13.18 -0.95
N SER A 306 -14.37 14.31 -1.01
CA SER A 306 -14.35 15.23 -2.16
C SER A 306 -14.65 16.66 -1.70
N THR A 307 -13.89 17.62 -2.19
CA THR A 307 -14.13 19.06 -2.03
C THR A 307 -15.00 19.64 -3.16
N LYS A 308 -15.31 18.82 -4.16
CA LYS A 308 -16.13 19.21 -5.31
C LYS A 308 -17.62 19.28 -4.93
N PRO A 309 -18.40 20.13 -5.63
CA PRO A 309 -19.86 20.14 -5.45
C PRO A 309 -20.42 18.73 -5.54
N ILE A 310 -21.48 18.48 -4.79
CA ILE A 310 -22.09 17.16 -4.57
C ILE A 310 -22.39 16.38 -5.87
N HIS A 311 -22.34 17.04 -7.04
CA HIS A 311 -22.65 16.47 -8.35
C HIS A 311 -21.43 16.09 -9.20
N GLN A 312 -20.19 16.43 -8.79
CA GLN A 312 -19.01 16.37 -9.68
C GLN A 312 -17.89 15.42 -9.24
N GLY A 313 -17.95 14.81 -8.06
CA GLY A 313 -16.91 13.91 -7.59
C GLY A 313 -17.45 12.71 -6.82
N SER A 314 -16.97 11.50 -7.11
CA SER A 314 -17.27 10.30 -6.33
C SER A 314 -16.40 10.17 -5.07
N GLY A 315 -15.31 10.92 -4.98
CA GLY A 315 -14.29 10.77 -3.91
C GLY A 315 -13.53 9.45 -3.95
N LEU A 316 -13.61 8.69 -5.05
CA LEU A 316 -12.93 7.40 -5.21
C LEU A 316 -11.73 7.45 -6.17
N GLY A 317 -11.60 8.50 -7.01
CA GLY A 317 -10.61 8.54 -8.08
C GLY A 317 -9.17 8.49 -7.58
N LEU A 318 -8.81 9.24 -6.52
CA LEU A 318 -7.44 9.28 -6.00
C LEU A 318 -7.06 8.02 -5.24
N ILE A 319 -7.97 7.44 -4.47
CA ILE A 319 -7.69 6.18 -3.79
C ILE A 319 -7.53 5.04 -4.80
N ILE A 320 -8.34 5.01 -5.87
CA ILE A 320 -8.18 4.05 -6.97
C ILE A 320 -6.82 4.22 -7.64
N ALA A 321 -6.42 5.45 -7.95
CA ALA A 321 -5.12 5.73 -8.55
C ALA A 321 -3.98 5.22 -7.67
N LYS A 322 -4.02 5.53 -6.37
CA LYS A 322 -3.03 5.08 -5.39
C LYS A 322 -2.95 3.55 -5.30
N GLU A 323 -4.10 2.89 -5.22
CA GLU A 323 -4.16 1.43 -5.10
C GLU A 323 -3.63 0.70 -6.34
N VAL A 324 -3.92 1.23 -7.54
CA VAL A 324 -3.38 0.72 -8.79
C VAL A 324 -1.86 0.84 -8.84
N VAL A 325 -1.32 2.00 -8.44
CA VAL A 325 0.13 2.24 -8.38
C VAL A 325 0.81 1.30 -7.37
N GLU A 326 0.28 1.20 -6.15
CA GLU A 326 0.82 0.31 -5.11
C GLU A 326 0.77 -1.17 -5.52
N ARG A 327 -0.26 -1.58 -6.23
CA ARG A 327 -0.38 -2.95 -6.77
C ARG A 327 0.65 -3.23 -7.85
N SER A 328 1.04 -2.22 -8.62
CA SER A 328 2.13 -2.31 -9.58
C SER A 328 3.52 -2.27 -8.92
N GLY A 329 3.58 -2.33 -7.59
CA GLY A 329 4.82 -2.26 -6.80
C GLY A 329 5.37 -0.83 -6.65
N GLY A 330 4.59 0.17 -7.01
CA GLY A 330 4.99 1.57 -7.02
C GLY A 330 4.55 2.37 -5.80
N THR A 331 4.88 3.66 -5.81
CA THR A 331 4.46 4.67 -4.83
C THR A 331 3.83 5.86 -5.52
N MET A 332 2.95 6.56 -4.81
CA MET A 332 2.29 7.77 -5.29
C MET A 332 2.38 8.85 -4.22
N GLU A 333 2.95 10.00 -4.62
CA GLU A 333 3.12 11.19 -3.79
C GLU A 333 2.49 12.39 -4.49
N PHE A 334 2.32 13.50 -3.75
CA PHE A 334 1.84 14.75 -4.32
C PHE A 334 2.42 15.94 -3.58
N ASP A 335 2.53 17.05 -4.32
CA ASP A 335 2.76 18.39 -3.79
C ASP A 335 1.65 19.29 -4.29
N SER A 336 1.09 20.11 -3.41
CA SER A 336 0.01 21.03 -3.79
C SER A 336 0.03 22.29 -2.97
N GLN A 337 -0.21 23.40 -3.66
CA GLN A 337 -0.38 24.71 -3.05
C GLN A 337 -1.69 25.32 -3.53
N ALA A 338 -2.54 25.71 -2.59
CA ALA A 338 -3.82 26.36 -2.89
C ALA A 338 -3.63 27.61 -3.74
N GLY A 339 -4.36 27.72 -4.85
CA GLY A 339 -4.29 28.82 -5.81
C GLY A 339 -3.13 28.74 -6.81
N VAL A 340 -2.25 27.75 -6.71
CA VAL A 340 -1.08 27.58 -7.62
C VAL A 340 -1.25 26.35 -8.50
N GLY A 341 -1.59 25.19 -7.91
CA GLY A 341 -1.77 23.93 -8.63
C GLY A 341 -1.38 22.72 -7.81
N THR A 342 -1.36 21.55 -8.48
CA THR A 342 -1.01 20.26 -7.88
C THR A 342 -0.10 19.48 -8.80
N THR A 343 0.91 18.82 -8.23
CA THR A 343 1.77 17.86 -8.90
C THR A 343 1.61 16.49 -8.22
N PHE A 344 1.14 15.50 -8.97
CA PHE A 344 1.15 14.11 -8.54
C PHE A 344 2.36 13.40 -9.15
N ARG A 345 3.08 12.62 -8.34
CA ARG A 345 4.23 11.81 -8.76
C ARG A 345 3.91 10.34 -8.55
N ILE A 346 4.02 9.57 -9.61
CA ILE A 346 3.92 8.12 -9.60
C ILE A 346 5.31 7.56 -9.85
N GLN A 347 5.73 6.62 -9.03
CA GLN A 347 6.96 5.86 -9.21
C GLN A 347 6.60 4.37 -9.30
N VAL A 348 6.96 3.70 -10.39
CA VAL A 348 6.72 2.27 -10.59
C VAL A 348 8.01 1.55 -10.97
N PRO A 349 8.22 0.29 -10.51
CA PRO A 349 9.40 -0.47 -10.87
C PRO A 349 9.44 -0.81 -12.36
N ILE A 350 10.63 -0.85 -12.92
CA ILE A 350 10.89 -1.33 -14.28
C ILE A 350 10.50 -2.83 -14.35
N ALA A 351 9.83 -3.24 -15.42
CA ALA A 351 9.49 -4.65 -15.61
C ALA A 351 10.75 -5.51 -15.70
N PRO A 352 10.79 -6.69 -15.06
CA PRO A 352 11.90 -7.63 -15.23
C PRO A 352 12.08 -7.98 -16.71
N THR A 353 13.31 -8.04 -17.17
CA THR A 353 13.65 -8.29 -18.60
C THR A 353 13.14 -9.66 -19.12
N ASP A 354 12.85 -10.62 -18.21
CA ASP A 354 12.36 -11.96 -18.57
C ASP A 354 10.84 -12.04 -18.88
N ALA A 355 10.08 -10.97 -18.65
CA ALA A 355 8.62 -10.98 -18.86
C ALA A 355 8.20 -10.87 -20.35
N SER A 356 9.13 -10.67 -21.27
CA SER A 356 8.86 -10.47 -22.71
C SER A 356 8.63 -11.76 -23.52
N GLN A 357 8.68 -12.97 -22.93
CA GLN A 357 8.58 -14.23 -23.69
C GLN A 357 7.31 -15.07 -23.45
N ASN A 358 6.36 -14.67 -22.62
CA ASN A 358 5.14 -15.45 -22.36
C ASN A 358 3.85 -14.81 -22.89
N GLY A 359 3.87 -14.23 -24.07
CA GLY A 359 2.71 -13.62 -24.70
C GLY A 359 2.60 -14.00 -26.18
N THR A 360 2.38 -15.29 -26.45
CA THR A 360 1.83 -15.76 -27.76
C THR A 360 0.59 -16.60 -27.50
#